data_53dfcbf9cf5f148f11e35ef6413fd10c
#
_entry.id   53dfcbf9cf5f148f11e35ef6413fd10c
#
_cell.length_a   1.000
_cell.length_b   1.000
_cell.length_c   1.000
_cell.angle_alpha   90.00
_cell.angle_beta   90.00
_cell.angle_gamma   90.00
#
_symmetry.space_group_name_H-M   'P 1'
#
loop_
_entity.id
_entity.type
_entity.pdbx_description
1 polymer ?
#
loop_
_entity_poly.entity_id
_entity_poly.type
_entity_poly.pdbx_seq_one_letter_code
_entity_poly.pdbx_strand_id
1 'polypeptide(L)'
;MPPVWLVRCCMPRPAAEPTLSPLTAGLLWGLLAAVIWSSYSVLARLAVKAGLSPGDLTLLRFAPGALLMAPLLWRWGWRDLAGIGWRRGLVLTVLAGPGFSLLFMTGFAYAPLAHGAVIAPACQMLAALSLSAWLAHQRLNRETALGAGFVTLGLVFTGGDSLLHQAGGATWLGDLLFGAAGACWGLFGTLSRRWQVDPLRVTAVVVVLAFVMFAPFFLATADLGRLASAGTGMLVLQVLAQGLGAGLVAVLAYSRAAALLGSGRAAFFGALVPGAASLLAIPVLGEVPTGLQVLGIVSVVAGLLVAFGAVRLLLERRG
;
A
#
# COMPACT_ATOMS: atom_id res chain seq x y z
N MET A 1 -33.76 47.91 21.05
CA MET A 1 -33.78 46.51 20.59
C MET A 1 -34.17 46.53 19.12
N PRO A 2 -33.30 46.14 18.18
CA PRO A 2 -33.66 46.03 16.76
C PRO A 2 -34.56 44.82 16.56
N PRO A 3 -35.51 44.85 15.63
CA PRO A 3 -36.47 43.77 15.43
C PRO A 3 -35.82 42.52 14.82
N VAL A 4 -36.20 41.35 15.37
CA VAL A 4 -35.61 39.98 15.12
C VAL A 4 -35.71 39.51 13.67
N TRP A 5 -36.43 40.16 12.80
CA TRP A 5 -36.59 39.75 11.39
C TRP A 5 -35.49 40.26 10.46
N LEU A 6 -34.61 41.19 10.87
CA LEU A 6 -33.49 41.66 10.05
C LEU A 6 -32.24 40.77 10.06
N VAL A 7 -32.15 39.75 10.93
CA VAL A 7 -30.98 38.90 11.05
C VAL A 7 -31.05 37.65 10.12
N ARG A 8 -32.19 37.42 9.45
CA ARG A 8 -32.40 36.22 8.61
C ARG A 8 -31.92 36.33 7.15
N CYS A 9 -31.50 37.49 6.69
CA CYS A 9 -31.14 37.68 5.26
C CYS A 9 -29.68 37.53 4.89
N CYS A 10 -28.77 37.25 5.85
CA CYS A 10 -27.33 37.15 5.58
C CYS A 10 -26.71 35.81 6.03
N MET A 11 -27.47 34.73 6.18
CA MET A 11 -26.84 33.44 6.28
C MET A 11 -26.40 33.00 4.88
N PRO A 12 -25.09 32.74 4.64
CA PRO A 12 -24.67 32.12 3.39
C PRO A 12 -25.42 30.81 3.23
N ARG A 13 -26.03 30.60 2.06
CA ARG A 13 -26.61 29.30 1.69
C ARG A 13 -25.57 28.21 2.00
N PRO A 14 -25.95 27.13 2.71
CA PRO A 14 -25.03 26.01 2.87
C PRO A 14 -24.54 25.62 1.48
N ALA A 15 -23.22 25.47 1.36
CA ALA A 15 -22.59 25.00 0.13
C ALA A 15 -23.35 23.77 -0.38
N ALA A 16 -23.64 23.74 -1.68
CA ALA A 16 -24.37 22.67 -2.31
C ALA A 16 -23.85 21.32 -1.82
N GLU A 17 -24.73 20.52 -1.21
CA GLU A 17 -24.36 19.19 -0.73
C GLU A 17 -23.76 18.37 -1.89
N PRO A 18 -22.76 17.55 -1.65
CA PRO A 18 -22.18 16.73 -2.70
C PRO A 18 -23.28 15.89 -3.34
N THR A 19 -23.38 15.96 -4.66
CA THR A 19 -24.39 15.28 -5.50
C THR A 19 -24.36 13.75 -5.40
N LEU A 20 -23.36 13.17 -4.69
CA LEU A 20 -23.19 11.72 -4.50
C LEU A 20 -23.53 11.29 -3.08
N SER A 21 -24.23 10.14 -2.96
CA SER A 21 -24.46 9.54 -1.65
C SER A 21 -23.14 9.17 -0.97
N PRO A 22 -23.06 9.19 0.40
CA PRO A 22 -21.87 8.77 1.13
C PRO A 22 -21.36 7.37 0.73
N LEU A 23 -22.29 6.46 0.41
CA LEU A 23 -21.96 5.13 -0.07
C LEU A 23 -21.26 5.20 -1.44
N THR A 24 -21.84 5.90 -2.41
CA THR A 24 -21.26 6.04 -3.75
C THR A 24 -19.89 6.72 -3.70
N ALA A 25 -19.76 7.81 -2.94
CA ALA A 25 -18.51 8.50 -2.75
C ALA A 25 -17.45 7.57 -2.13
N GLY A 26 -17.79 6.81 -1.10
CA GLY A 26 -16.89 5.85 -0.46
C GLY A 26 -16.45 4.73 -1.40
N LEU A 27 -17.34 4.21 -2.25
CA LEU A 27 -17.02 3.22 -3.27
C LEU A 27 -16.04 3.77 -4.31
N LEU A 28 -16.26 4.99 -4.80
CA LEU A 28 -15.37 5.63 -5.78
C LEU A 28 -13.97 5.88 -5.18
N TRP A 29 -13.88 6.35 -3.94
CA TRP A 29 -12.60 6.54 -3.25
C TRP A 29 -11.86 5.21 -3.05
N GLY A 30 -12.56 4.15 -2.67
CA GLY A 30 -11.98 2.82 -2.51
C GLY A 30 -11.48 2.23 -3.83
N LEU A 31 -12.27 2.37 -4.90
CA LEU A 31 -11.88 1.93 -6.24
C LEU A 31 -10.67 2.70 -6.76
N LEU A 32 -10.62 4.02 -6.56
CA LEU A 32 -9.47 4.85 -6.92
C LEU A 32 -8.19 4.35 -6.23
N ALA A 33 -8.25 4.07 -4.92
CA ALA A 33 -7.12 3.53 -4.19
C ALA A 33 -6.67 2.17 -4.74
N ALA A 34 -7.60 1.25 -5.02
CA ALA A 34 -7.30 -0.06 -5.58
C ALA A 34 -6.65 0.03 -6.96
N VAL A 35 -7.16 0.88 -7.86
CA VAL A 35 -6.60 1.10 -9.20
C VAL A 35 -5.19 1.67 -9.11
N ILE A 36 -4.96 2.67 -8.25
CA ILE A 36 -3.63 3.26 -8.09
C ILE A 36 -2.64 2.23 -7.55
N TRP A 37 -2.99 1.44 -6.51
CA TRP A 37 -2.07 0.44 -5.96
C TRP A 37 -1.81 -0.73 -6.91
N SER A 38 -2.80 -1.13 -7.72
CA SER A 38 -2.60 -2.14 -8.76
C SER A 38 -1.67 -1.64 -9.85
N SER A 39 -1.91 -0.43 -10.37
CA SER A 39 -1.07 0.20 -11.39
C SER A 39 0.35 0.46 -10.90
N TYR A 40 0.51 0.89 -9.63
CA TYR A 40 1.81 1.11 -9.01
C TYR A 40 2.71 -0.12 -9.09
N SER A 41 2.21 -1.30 -8.76
CA SER A 41 3.00 -2.54 -8.77
C SER A 41 3.42 -2.91 -10.18
N VAL A 42 2.51 -2.78 -11.16
CA VAL A 42 2.78 -3.06 -12.58
C VAL A 42 3.82 -2.08 -13.15
N LEU A 43 3.67 -0.79 -12.86
CA LEU A 43 4.60 0.24 -13.33
C LEU A 43 5.98 0.11 -12.65
N ALA A 44 6.04 -0.33 -11.40
CA ALA A 44 7.30 -0.65 -10.74
C ALA A 44 8.04 -1.80 -11.46
N ARG A 45 7.33 -2.90 -11.75
CA ARG A 45 7.89 -4.04 -12.49
C ARG A 45 8.33 -3.63 -13.89
N LEU A 46 7.54 -2.80 -14.59
CA LEU A 46 7.89 -2.26 -15.91
C LEU A 46 9.20 -1.48 -15.84
N ALA A 47 9.37 -0.61 -14.86
CA ALA A 47 10.56 0.20 -14.67
C ALA A 47 11.81 -0.66 -14.37
N VAL A 48 11.68 -1.71 -13.55
CA VAL A 48 12.77 -2.67 -13.32
C VAL A 48 13.15 -3.40 -14.61
N LYS A 49 12.17 -3.85 -15.41
CA LYS A 49 12.42 -4.46 -16.73
C LYS A 49 13.07 -3.48 -17.70
N ALA A 50 12.80 -2.19 -17.58
CA ALA A 50 13.41 -1.11 -18.38
C ALA A 50 14.81 -0.70 -17.87
N GLY A 51 15.35 -1.36 -16.84
CA GLY A 51 16.71 -1.15 -16.35
C GLY A 51 16.86 -0.18 -15.19
N LEU A 52 15.76 0.40 -14.66
CA LEU A 52 15.82 1.19 -13.43
C LEU A 52 16.13 0.28 -12.22
N SER A 53 17.03 0.75 -11.36
CA SER A 53 17.38 0.02 -10.14
C SER A 53 16.29 0.18 -9.06
N PRO A 54 16.22 -0.74 -8.10
CA PRO A 54 15.39 -0.58 -6.90
C PRO A 54 15.66 0.71 -6.15
N GLY A 55 16.93 1.18 -6.15
CA GLY A 55 17.31 2.47 -5.56
C GLY A 55 16.70 3.66 -6.28
N ASP A 56 16.73 3.66 -7.62
CA ASP A 56 16.12 4.72 -8.44
C ASP A 56 14.63 4.84 -8.12
N LEU A 57 13.91 3.71 -8.10
CA LEU A 57 12.48 3.67 -7.77
C LEU A 57 12.18 4.10 -6.34
N THR A 58 13.05 3.74 -5.39
CA THR A 58 12.92 4.16 -4.00
C THR A 58 13.08 5.68 -3.87
N LEU A 59 14.05 6.29 -4.57
CA LEU A 59 14.19 7.74 -4.60
C LEU A 59 12.97 8.41 -5.21
N LEU A 60 12.54 7.96 -6.40
CA LEU A 60 11.36 8.49 -7.11
C LEU A 60 10.07 8.35 -6.31
N ARG A 61 10.01 7.37 -5.41
CA ARG A 61 8.89 7.17 -4.48
C ARG A 61 8.86 8.22 -3.38
N PHE A 62 10.00 8.52 -2.76
CA PHE A 62 10.01 9.36 -1.56
C PHE A 62 10.31 10.84 -1.85
N ALA A 63 11.10 11.18 -2.86
CA ALA A 63 11.47 12.56 -3.15
C ALA A 63 10.28 13.49 -3.40
N PRO A 64 9.30 13.16 -4.29
CA PRO A 64 8.16 14.04 -4.53
C PRO A 64 7.28 14.21 -3.29
N GLY A 65 7.03 13.11 -2.58
CA GLY A 65 6.27 13.12 -1.34
C GLY A 65 6.94 13.95 -0.26
N ALA A 66 8.26 13.85 -0.12
CA ALA A 66 9.02 14.63 0.85
C ALA A 66 8.97 16.13 0.54
N LEU A 67 9.13 16.53 -0.73
CA LEU A 67 9.03 17.93 -1.13
C LEU A 67 7.67 18.54 -0.79
N LEU A 68 6.58 17.79 -0.99
CA LEU A 68 5.23 18.26 -0.68
C LEU A 68 4.92 18.23 0.82
N MET A 69 5.44 17.25 1.56
CA MET A 69 5.09 17.05 2.96
C MET A 69 6.06 17.75 3.93
N ALA A 70 7.27 18.10 3.51
CA ALA A 70 8.24 18.80 4.37
C ALA A 70 7.71 20.13 4.94
N PRO A 71 7.07 21.03 4.16
CA PRO A 71 6.48 22.25 4.70
C PRO A 71 5.39 21.98 5.75
N LEU A 72 4.57 20.94 5.53
CA LEU A 72 3.53 20.55 6.48
C LEU A 72 4.12 20.00 7.77
N LEU A 73 5.11 19.11 7.65
CA LEU A 73 5.82 18.56 8.81
C LEU A 73 6.51 19.65 9.61
N TRP A 74 7.12 20.65 8.94
CA TRP A 74 7.70 21.80 9.59
C TRP A 74 6.66 22.59 10.40
N ARG A 75 5.48 22.86 9.83
CA ARG A 75 4.37 23.56 10.50
C ARG A 75 3.77 22.79 11.67
N TRP A 76 3.72 21.45 11.60
CA TRP A 76 3.20 20.60 12.67
C TRP A 76 4.21 20.35 13.79
N GLY A 77 5.47 20.72 13.61
CA GLY A 77 6.54 20.58 14.57
C GLY A 77 7.53 19.49 14.21
N TRP A 78 8.68 19.90 13.68
CA TRP A 78 9.78 19.00 13.34
C TRP A 78 10.42 18.36 14.58
N ARG A 79 10.46 19.09 15.72
CA ARG A 79 11.18 18.67 16.92
C ARG A 79 10.68 17.36 17.51
N ASP A 80 9.40 17.08 17.40
CA ASP A 80 8.76 15.85 17.89
C ASP A 80 8.05 15.07 16.78
N LEU A 81 8.36 15.36 15.51
CA LEU A 81 7.78 14.73 14.33
C LEU A 81 6.24 14.78 14.33
N ALA A 82 5.71 15.99 14.42
CA ALA A 82 4.26 16.25 14.42
C ALA A 82 3.50 15.54 15.58
N GLY A 83 4.13 15.37 16.74
CA GLY A 83 3.56 14.72 17.91
C GLY A 83 3.73 13.20 17.95
N ILE A 84 4.39 12.59 16.95
CA ILE A 84 4.62 11.13 16.90
C ILE A 84 5.81 10.73 17.79
N GLY A 85 6.80 11.61 17.89
CA GLY A 85 8.07 11.38 18.58
C GLY A 85 9.11 10.60 17.77
N TRP A 86 10.37 10.89 17.96
CA TRP A 86 11.47 10.36 17.15
C TRP A 86 11.58 8.83 17.16
N ARG A 87 11.44 8.17 18.31
CA ARG A 87 11.52 6.70 18.40
C ARG A 87 10.45 6.03 17.55
N ARG A 88 9.20 6.47 17.66
CA ARG A 88 8.06 5.93 16.88
C ARG A 88 8.20 6.30 15.40
N GLY A 89 8.56 7.55 15.11
CA GLY A 89 8.77 8.03 13.74
C GLY A 89 9.84 7.24 13.00
N LEU A 90 11.00 6.98 13.62
CA LEU A 90 12.07 6.16 13.03
C LEU A 90 11.64 4.71 12.80
N VAL A 91 11.00 4.07 13.79
CA VAL A 91 10.48 2.70 13.61
C VAL A 91 9.51 2.63 12.45
N LEU A 92 8.55 3.56 12.37
CA LEU A 92 7.57 3.58 11.28
C LEU A 92 8.24 3.87 9.92
N THR A 93 9.28 4.73 9.90
CA THR A 93 10.03 5.02 8.68
C THR A 93 10.87 3.83 8.21
N VAL A 94 11.50 3.09 9.11
CA VAL A 94 12.23 1.86 8.74
C VAL A 94 11.27 0.82 8.14
N LEU A 95 10.09 0.65 8.72
CA LEU A 95 9.10 -0.35 8.29
C LEU A 95 8.38 0.03 6.99
N ALA A 96 8.07 1.29 6.74
CA ALA A 96 7.29 1.72 5.55
C ALA A 96 8.09 2.60 4.58
N GLY A 97 9.31 2.97 4.93
CA GLY A 97 10.20 3.80 4.13
C GLY A 97 11.14 2.98 3.23
N PRO A 98 12.45 3.30 3.24
CA PRO A 98 13.41 2.70 2.31
C PRO A 98 13.52 1.18 2.43
N GLY A 99 13.42 0.64 3.65
CA GLY A 99 13.49 -0.82 3.89
C GLY A 99 12.40 -1.56 3.12
N PHE A 100 11.14 -1.18 3.34
CA PHE A 100 10.02 -1.74 2.56
C PHE A 100 10.22 -1.56 1.06
N SER A 101 10.53 -0.33 0.63
CA SER A 101 10.62 0.00 -0.79
C SER A 101 11.72 -0.79 -1.50
N LEU A 102 12.93 -0.83 -0.91
CA LEU A 102 14.05 -1.59 -1.48
C LEU A 102 13.74 -3.09 -1.56
N LEU A 103 13.20 -3.68 -0.49
CA LEU A 103 12.80 -5.09 -0.49
C LEU A 103 11.80 -5.39 -1.60
N PHE A 104 10.73 -4.58 -1.68
CA PHE A 104 9.66 -4.79 -2.64
C PHE A 104 10.13 -4.58 -4.09
N MET A 105 10.87 -3.51 -4.36
CA MET A 105 11.40 -3.22 -5.72
C MET A 105 12.46 -4.23 -6.15
N THR A 106 13.32 -4.66 -5.23
CA THR A 106 14.32 -5.70 -5.52
C THR A 106 13.66 -7.04 -5.81
N GLY A 107 12.54 -7.36 -5.13
CA GLY A 107 11.75 -8.56 -5.43
C GLY A 107 11.35 -8.64 -6.90
N PHE A 108 11.01 -7.52 -7.52
CA PHE A 108 10.68 -7.46 -8.95
C PHE A 108 11.89 -7.71 -9.89
N ALA A 109 13.11 -7.63 -9.43
CA ALA A 109 14.26 -8.03 -10.24
C ALA A 109 14.39 -9.56 -10.37
N TYR A 110 13.86 -10.32 -9.40
CA TYR A 110 14.03 -11.77 -9.31
C TYR A 110 12.76 -12.56 -9.65
N ALA A 111 11.57 -12.02 -9.38
CA ALA A 111 10.31 -12.75 -9.51
C ALA A 111 9.25 -11.98 -10.32
N PRO A 112 8.32 -12.70 -10.98
CA PRO A 112 7.21 -12.09 -11.73
C PRO A 112 6.30 -11.25 -10.83
N LEU A 113 5.49 -10.38 -11.47
CA LEU A 113 4.55 -9.52 -10.75
C LEU A 113 3.55 -10.33 -9.91
N ALA A 114 3.05 -11.46 -10.43
CA ALA A 114 2.08 -12.30 -9.74
C ALA A 114 2.56 -12.76 -8.36
N HIS A 115 3.87 -13.03 -8.20
CA HIS A 115 4.47 -13.39 -6.91
C HIS A 115 4.39 -12.23 -5.91
N GLY A 116 4.82 -11.04 -6.30
CA GLY A 116 4.72 -9.85 -5.46
C GLY A 116 3.27 -9.51 -5.09
N ALA A 117 2.35 -9.68 -6.03
CA ALA A 117 0.92 -9.43 -5.82
C ALA A 117 0.28 -10.41 -4.82
N VAL A 118 0.79 -11.63 -4.70
CA VAL A 118 0.30 -12.65 -3.74
C VAL A 118 1.05 -12.59 -2.42
N ILE A 119 2.39 -12.65 -2.47
CA ILE A 119 3.22 -12.88 -1.28
C ILE A 119 3.24 -11.66 -0.36
N ALA A 120 3.36 -10.45 -0.91
CA ALA A 120 3.45 -9.25 -0.07
C ALA A 120 2.17 -9.02 0.76
N PRO A 121 0.93 -8.99 0.20
CA PRO A 121 -0.27 -8.83 1.02
C PRO A 121 -0.55 -10.02 1.94
N ALA A 122 -0.15 -11.24 1.56
CA ALA A 122 -0.26 -12.41 2.40
C ALA A 122 0.62 -12.28 3.66
N CYS A 123 1.90 -12.00 3.48
CA CYS A 123 2.83 -11.80 4.60
C CYS A 123 2.49 -10.54 5.41
N GLN A 124 1.96 -9.49 4.78
CA GLN A 124 1.43 -8.31 5.47
C GLN A 124 0.32 -8.69 6.45
N MET A 125 -0.66 -9.47 6.00
CA MET A 125 -1.76 -9.93 6.85
C MET A 125 -1.25 -10.82 7.99
N LEU A 126 -0.42 -11.82 7.67
CA LEU A 126 0.09 -12.76 8.67
C LEU A 126 0.95 -12.05 9.74
N ALA A 127 1.83 -11.12 9.33
CA ALA A 127 2.64 -10.33 10.26
C ALA A 127 1.76 -9.42 11.14
N ALA A 128 0.74 -8.79 10.56
CA ALA A 128 -0.20 -7.96 11.31
C ALA A 128 -0.99 -8.78 12.34
N LEU A 129 -1.44 -9.97 11.97
CA LEU A 129 -2.16 -10.89 12.88
C LEU A 129 -1.25 -11.40 14.00
N SER A 130 -0.05 -11.85 13.65
CA SER A 130 0.93 -12.35 14.62
C SER A 130 1.28 -11.29 15.66
N LEU A 131 1.60 -10.06 15.20
CA LEU A 131 1.90 -8.96 16.11
C LEU A 131 0.68 -8.57 16.97
N SER A 132 -0.51 -8.53 16.37
CA SER A 132 -1.75 -8.19 17.12
C SER A 132 -2.08 -9.24 18.17
N ALA A 133 -1.95 -10.53 17.83
CA ALA A 133 -2.15 -11.63 18.78
C ALA A 133 -1.14 -11.57 19.94
N TRP A 134 0.14 -11.34 19.62
CA TRP A 134 1.20 -11.22 20.62
C TRP A 134 1.00 -10.02 21.56
N LEU A 135 0.63 -8.85 21.00
CA LEU A 135 0.47 -7.62 21.78
C LEU A 135 -0.80 -7.57 22.63
N ALA A 136 -1.90 -8.14 22.12
CA ALA A 136 -3.21 -8.05 22.77
C ALA A 136 -3.63 -9.34 23.49
N HIS A 137 -2.84 -10.42 23.37
CA HIS A 137 -3.16 -11.77 23.89
C HIS A 137 -4.57 -12.25 23.48
N GLN A 138 -5.09 -11.73 22.34
CA GLN A 138 -6.41 -12.04 21.85
C GLN A 138 -6.40 -13.31 20.99
N ARG A 139 -7.39 -14.16 21.17
CA ARG A 139 -7.61 -15.30 20.29
C ARG A 139 -8.17 -14.79 18.96
N LEU A 140 -7.66 -15.36 17.87
CA LEU A 140 -8.21 -15.09 16.56
C LEU A 140 -9.64 -15.60 16.48
N ASN A 141 -10.55 -14.80 15.93
CA ASN A 141 -11.88 -15.29 15.62
C ASN A 141 -11.84 -16.31 14.46
N ARG A 142 -12.89 -17.10 14.30
CA ARG A 142 -12.95 -18.16 13.29
C ARG A 142 -12.77 -17.63 11.85
N GLU A 143 -13.37 -16.50 11.53
CA GLU A 143 -13.28 -15.87 10.20
C GLU A 143 -11.82 -15.45 9.90
N THR A 144 -11.16 -14.80 10.85
CA THR A 144 -9.75 -14.40 10.69
C THR A 144 -8.83 -15.62 10.59
N ALA A 145 -9.08 -16.69 11.35
CA ALA A 145 -8.30 -17.92 11.27
C ALA A 145 -8.50 -18.65 9.93
N LEU A 146 -9.74 -18.74 9.42
CA LEU A 146 -10.04 -19.28 8.09
C LEU A 146 -9.40 -18.43 6.99
N GLY A 147 -9.51 -17.12 7.09
CA GLY A 147 -8.86 -16.21 6.15
C GLY A 147 -7.35 -16.37 6.13
N ALA A 148 -6.71 -16.50 7.29
CA ALA A 148 -5.27 -16.79 7.40
C ALA A 148 -4.91 -18.15 6.77
N GLY A 149 -5.76 -19.17 6.91
CA GLY A 149 -5.60 -20.45 6.24
C GLY A 149 -5.60 -20.33 4.71
N PHE A 150 -6.56 -19.62 4.14
CA PHE A 150 -6.60 -19.36 2.69
C PHE A 150 -5.40 -18.55 2.20
N VAL A 151 -4.99 -17.54 2.95
CA VAL A 151 -3.79 -16.74 2.64
C VAL A 151 -2.54 -17.61 2.66
N THR A 152 -2.40 -18.48 3.64
CA THR A 152 -1.27 -19.44 3.73
C THR A 152 -1.29 -20.43 2.55
N LEU A 153 -2.48 -20.91 2.16
CA LEU A 153 -2.63 -21.78 0.99
C LEU A 153 -2.19 -21.06 -0.29
N GLY A 154 -2.52 -19.80 -0.43
CA GLY A 154 -2.05 -18.96 -1.54
C GLY A 154 -0.53 -18.82 -1.60
N LEU A 155 0.13 -18.68 -0.44
CA LEU A 155 1.60 -18.71 -0.37
C LEU A 155 2.18 -20.06 -0.81
N VAL A 156 1.56 -21.17 -0.43
CA VAL A 156 1.99 -22.50 -0.84
C VAL A 156 1.88 -22.68 -2.35
N PHE A 157 0.80 -22.24 -2.97
CA PHE A 157 0.64 -22.33 -4.42
C PHE A 157 1.68 -21.48 -5.16
N THR A 158 1.91 -20.23 -4.72
CA THR A 158 2.87 -19.33 -5.37
C THR A 158 4.32 -19.80 -5.13
N GLY A 159 4.67 -20.22 -3.92
CA GLY A 159 5.98 -20.78 -3.62
C GLY A 159 6.23 -22.11 -4.35
N GLY A 160 5.18 -22.93 -4.51
CA GLY A 160 5.23 -24.15 -5.33
C GLY A 160 5.52 -23.85 -6.80
N ASP A 161 4.94 -22.78 -7.36
CA ASP A 161 5.26 -22.33 -8.72
C ASP A 161 6.74 -21.99 -8.90
N SER A 162 7.34 -21.29 -7.93
CA SER A 162 8.77 -20.98 -7.91
C SER A 162 9.64 -22.23 -7.97
N LEU A 163 9.25 -23.29 -7.26
CA LEU A 163 10.01 -24.53 -7.18
C LEU A 163 9.84 -25.40 -8.43
N LEU A 164 8.63 -25.43 -9.02
CA LEU A 164 8.29 -26.33 -10.12
C LEU A 164 8.63 -25.77 -11.50
N HIS A 165 8.40 -24.49 -11.72
CA HIS A 165 8.51 -23.88 -13.06
C HIS A 165 9.78 -23.05 -13.24
N GLN A 166 10.49 -22.70 -12.17
CA GLN A 166 11.68 -21.87 -12.21
C GLN A 166 12.86 -22.52 -11.47
N ALA A 167 12.93 -23.85 -11.50
CA ALA A 167 14.03 -24.63 -10.93
C ALA A 167 15.38 -24.19 -11.56
N GLY A 168 16.25 -23.58 -10.73
CA GLY A 168 17.55 -23.03 -11.15
C GLY A 168 17.61 -21.51 -11.23
N GLY A 169 16.48 -20.77 -11.12
CA GLY A 169 16.42 -19.31 -11.02
C GLY A 169 16.42 -18.80 -9.57
N ALA A 170 16.65 -17.50 -9.41
CA ALA A 170 16.63 -16.83 -8.09
C ALA A 170 15.22 -16.34 -7.68
N THR A 171 14.14 -16.91 -8.24
CA THR A 171 12.75 -16.47 -7.96
C THR A 171 12.39 -16.59 -6.48
N TRP A 172 12.88 -17.64 -5.80
CA TRP A 172 12.72 -17.80 -4.35
C TRP A 172 13.27 -16.60 -3.54
N LEU A 173 14.33 -15.95 -4.03
CA LEU A 173 14.88 -14.76 -3.41
C LEU A 173 13.90 -13.59 -3.56
N GLY A 174 13.28 -13.44 -4.74
CA GLY A 174 12.19 -12.47 -4.96
C GLY A 174 11.02 -12.70 -4.01
N ASP A 175 10.64 -13.96 -3.81
CA ASP A 175 9.56 -14.37 -2.89
C ASP A 175 9.89 -14.00 -1.43
N LEU A 176 11.11 -14.27 -0.98
CA LEU A 176 11.56 -13.85 0.35
C LEU A 176 11.57 -12.33 0.52
N LEU A 177 12.00 -11.60 -0.51
CA LEU A 177 12.01 -10.13 -0.49
C LEU A 177 10.60 -9.55 -0.43
N PHE A 178 9.65 -10.10 -1.21
CA PHE A 178 8.24 -9.72 -1.12
C PHE A 178 7.63 -10.06 0.23
N GLY A 179 7.97 -11.22 0.80
CA GLY A 179 7.53 -11.63 2.12
C GLY A 179 8.02 -10.68 3.22
N ALA A 180 9.30 -10.34 3.19
CA ALA A 180 9.89 -9.39 4.13
C ALA A 180 9.27 -7.99 3.98
N ALA A 181 9.07 -7.51 2.74
CA ALA A 181 8.39 -6.24 2.48
C ALA A 181 6.96 -6.25 3.03
N GLY A 182 6.20 -7.31 2.76
CA GLY A 182 4.85 -7.49 3.29
C GLY A 182 4.82 -7.47 4.81
N ALA A 183 5.74 -8.20 5.46
CA ALA A 183 5.86 -8.21 6.92
C ALA A 183 6.14 -6.80 7.46
N CYS A 184 7.08 -6.06 6.89
CA CYS A 184 7.35 -4.67 7.26
C CYS A 184 6.09 -3.80 7.20
N TRP A 185 5.33 -3.91 6.11
CA TRP A 185 4.09 -3.14 5.93
C TRP A 185 2.98 -3.54 6.93
N GLY A 186 2.86 -4.84 7.24
CA GLY A 186 1.94 -5.36 8.25
C GLY A 186 2.26 -4.86 9.66
N LEU A 187 3.55 -4.87 10.02
CA LEU A 187 4.03 -4.31 11.29
C LEU A 187 3.80 -2.80 11.37
N PHE A 188 4.13 -2.05 10.31
CA PHE A 188 3.85 -0.63 10.20
C PHE A 188 2.38 -0.31 10.47
N GLY A 189 1.47 -0.99 9.76
CA GLY A 189 0.03 -0.76 9.92
C GLY A 189 -0.47 -1.10 11.33
N THR A 190 0.05 -2.16 11.95
CA THR A 190 -0.35 -2.57 13.31
C THR A 190 0.18 -1.59 14.36
N LEU A 191 1.45 -1.17 14.27
CA LEU A 191 2.02 -0.20 15.19
C LEU A 191 1.39 1.19 15.04
N SER A 192 1.11 1.62 13.81
CA SER A 192 0.42 2.90 13.55
C SER A 192 -0.95 2.94 14.23
N ARG A 193 -1.74 1.86 14.12
CA ARG A 193 -3.02 1.73 14.84
C ARG A 193 -2.84 1.69 16.35
N ARG A 194 -1.89 0.89 16.85
CA ARG A 194 -1.63 0.79 18.29
C ARG A 194 -1.23 2.13 18.92
N TRP A 195 -0.44 2.91 18.23
CA TRP A 195 0.00 4.23 18.68
C TRP A 195 -0.99 5.34 18.34
N GLN A 196 -2.10 5.00 17.67
CA GLN A 196 -3.18 5.92 17.27
C GLN A 196 -2.64 7.17 16.53
N VAL A 197 -1.64 6.97 15.67
CA VAL A 197 -1.07 8.07 14.90
C VAL A 197 -1.99 8.47 13.76
N ASP A 198 -2.10 9.79 13.55
CA ASP A 198 -2.87 10.34 12.44
C ASP A 198 -2.27 9.90 11.09
N PRO A 199 -3.09 9.38 10.13
CA PRO A 199 -2.60 8.86 8.87
C PRO A 199 -1.84 9.88 8.02
N LEU A 200 -2.25 11.14 8.01
CA LEU A 200 -1.59 12.17 7.24
C LEU A 200 -0.25 12.58 7.88
N ARG A 201 -0.22 12.70 9.22
CA ARG A 201 1.02 12.99 9.96
C ARG A 201 2.05 11.88 9.80
N VAL A 202 1.63 10.62 9.96
CA VAL A 202 2.56 9.49 9.79
C VAL A 202 3.07 9.39 8.36
N THR A 203 2.23 9.65 7.36
CA THR A 203 2.67 9.69 5.96
C THR A 203 3.71 10.79 5.75
N ALA A 204 3.48 12.00 6.26
CA ALA A 204 4.45 13.10 6.16
C ALA A 204 5.78 12.75 6.82
N VAL A 205 5.75 12.19 8.04
CA VAL A 205 6.96 11.78 8.76
C VAL A 205 7.71 10.70 7.98
N VAL A 206 7.02 9.67 7.52
CA VAL A 206 7.64 8.54 6.80
C VAL A 206 8.28 9.01 5.50
N VAL A 207 7.57 9.78 4.66
CA VAL A 207 8.14 10.17 3.35
C VAL A 207 9.31 11.14 3.50
N VAL A 208 9.24 12.08 4.46
CA VAL A 208 10.33 13.05 4.67
C VAL A 208 11.55 12.38 5.29
N LEU A 209 11.38 11.60 6.34
CA LEU A 209 12.50 10.88 6.95
C LEU A 209 13.08 9.82 6.01
N ALA A 210 12.24 9.10 5.25
CA ALA A 210 12.70 8.15 4.26
C ALA A 210 13.58 8.82 3.20
N PHE A 211 13.18 9.97 2.70
CA PHE A 211 13.98 10.74 1.76
C PHE A 211 15.30 11.20 2.39
N VAL A 212 15.26 11.81 3.57
CA VAL A 212 16.46 12.30 4.27
C VAL A 212 17.45 11.17 4.58
N MET A 213 16.94 10.00 4.98
CA MET A 213 17.79 8.83 5.28
C MET A 213 18.36 8.18 4.01
N PHE A 214 17.57 8.13 2.95
CA PHE A 214 17.95 7.40 1.74
C PHE A 214 18.73 8.23 0.72
N ALA A 215 18.43 9.52 0.57
CA ALA A 215 19.06 10.38 -0.43
C ALA A 215 20.59 10.44 -0.34
N PRO A 216 21.23 10.55 0.84
CA PRO A 216 22.69 10.53 0.92
C PRO A 216 23.30 9.21 0.44
N PHE A 217 22.70 8.08 0.83
CA PHE A 217 23.11 6.76 0.35
C PHE A 217 22.95 6.63 -1.15
N PHE A 218 21.81 7.08 -1.69
CA PHE A 218 21.55 7.06 -3.13
C PHE A 218 22.57 7.91 -3.89
N LEU A 219 22.83 9.15 -3.46
CA LEU A 219 23.80 10.02 -4.11
C LEU A 219 25.23 9.46 -4.13
N ALA A 220 25.59 8.69 -3.10
CA ALA A 220 26.90 8.03 -3.01
C ALA A 220 27.01 6.79 -3.91
N THR A 221 25.90 6.14 -4.27
CA THR A 221 25.89 4.85 -4.98
C THR A 221 25.18 4.89 -6.34
N ALA A 222 24.53 6.00 -6.68
CA ALA A 222 23.71 6.12 -7.88
C ALA A 222 24.55 6.17 -9.16
N ASP A 223 24.09 5.43 -10.14
CA ASP A 223 24.51 5.60 -11.52
C ASP A 223 23.57 6.59 -12.23
N LEU A 224 23.98 7.86 -12.26
CA LEU A 224 23.19 8.93 -12.88
C LEU A 224 23.05 8.74 -14.39
N GLY A 225 24.02 8.06 -15.04
CA GLY A 225 23.95 7.73 -16.47
C GLY A 225 22.80 6.76 -16.74
N ARG A 226 22.65 5.72 -15.93
CA ARG A 226 21.53 4.79 -16.01
C ARG A 226 20.19 5.50 -15.77
N LEU A 227 20.11 6.36 -14.77
CA LEU A 227 18.89 7.12 -14.50
C LEU A 227 18.51 8.02 -15.68
N ALA A 228 19.46 8.70 -16.27
CA ALA A 228 19.24 9.55 -17.46
C ALA A 228 18.84 8.73 -18.69
N SER A 229 19.39 7.52 -18.87
CA SER A 229 19.09 6.65 -20.02
C SER A 229 17.66 6.10 -20.01
N ALA A 230 16.99 6.06 -18.85
CA ALA A 230 15.59 5.63 -18.74
C ALA A 230 14.60 6.57 -19.46
N GLY A 231 15.04 7.79 -19.79
CA GLY A 231 14.25 8.80 -20.47
C GLY A 231 13.27 9.54 -19.57
N THR A 232 13.04 10.81 -19.89
CA THR A 232 12.20 11.72 -19.07
C THR A 232 10.77 11.18 -18.88
N GLY A 233 10.19 10.56 -19.91
CA GLY A 233 8.83 10.00 -19.83
C GLY A 233 8.69 8.91 -18.76
N MET A 234 9.67 7.98 -18.69
CA MET A 234 9.67 6.94 -17.65
C MET A 234 9.85 7.54 -16.25
N LEU A 235 10.75 8.49 -16.09
CA LEU A 235 10.99 9.13 -14.80
C LEU A 235 9.75 9.88 -14.30
N VAL A 236 9.09 10.66 -15.16
CA VAL A 236 7.83 11.35 -14.85
C VAL A 236 6.73 10.35 -14.48
N LEU A 237 6.60 9.27 -15.26
CA LEU A 237 5.64 8.21 -14.97
C LEU A 237 5.87 7.60 -13.58
N GLN A 238 7.13 7.32 -13.21
CA GLN A 238 7.45 6.77 -11.89
C GLN A 238 7.21 7.80 -10.77
N VAL A 239 7.57 9.07 -10.96
CA VAL A 239 7.26 10.14 -10.00
C VAL A 239 5.75 10.20 -9.74
N LEU A 240 4.94 10.18 -10.79
CA LEU A 240 3.48 10.22 -10.66
C LEU A 240 2.92 8.94 -10.03
N ALA A 241 3.36 7.77 -10.47
CA ALA A 241 2.83 6.49 -10.00
C ALA A 241 3.30 6.16 -8.57
N GLN A 242 4.61 6.26 -8.32
CA GLN A 242 5.23 5.86 -7.06
C GLN A 242 5.09 6.94 -5.98
N GLY A 243 5.54 8.17 -6.30
CA GLY A 243 5.64 9.25 -5.33
C GLY A 243 4.29 9.88 -5.00
N LEU A 244 3.55 10.30 -6.01
CA LEU A 244 2.27 10.98 -5.80
C LEU A 244 1.10 10.00 -5.73
N GLY A 245 1.01 9.08 -6.68
CA GLY A 245 -0.10 8.13 -6.76
C GLY A 245 -0.17 7.21 -5.54
N ALA A 246 0.76 6.28 -5.44
CA ALA A 246 0.73 5.25 -4.39
C ALA A 246 1.08 5.79 -3.00
N GLY A 247 1.99 6.78 -2.94
CA GLY A 247 2.47 7.34 -1.68
C GLY A 247 1.51 8.33 -1.01
N LEU A 248 0.76 9.11 -1.78
CA LEU A 248 -0.13 10.15 -1.25
C LEU A 248 -1.59 9.94 -1.63
N VAL A 249 -1.90 9.94 -2.93
CA VAL A 249 -3.30 9.95 -3.40
C VAL A 249 -4.03 8.66 -2.98
N ALA A 250 -3.43 7.49 -3.16
CA ALA A 250 -4.06 6.22 -2.78
C ALA A 250 -4.27 6.11 -1.27
N VAL A 251 -3.32 6.60 -0.45
CA VAL A 251 -3.45 6.60 1.01
C VAL A 251 -4.60 7.51 1.46
N LEU A 252 -4.71 8.70 0.88
CA LEU A 252 -5.81 9.63 1.18
C LEU A 252 -7.16 9.07 0.68
N ALA A 253 -7.19 8.51 -0.53
CA ALA A 253 -8.38 7.90 -1.10
C ALA A 253 -8.88 6.72 -0.24
N TYR A 254 -7.98 5.83 0.17
CA TYR A 254 -8.31 4.73 1.06
C TYR A 254 -8.80 5.20 2.43
N SER A 255 -8.16 6.21 3.01
CA SER A 255 -8.58 6.81 4.29
C SER A 255 -9.98 7.42 4.19
N ARG A 256 -10.30 8.09 3.07
CA ARG A 256 -11.66 8.61 2.80
C ARG A 256 -12.67 7.49 2.63
N ALA A 257 -12.33 6.44 1.87
CA ALA A 257 -13.18 5.26 1.76
C ALA A 257 -13.46 4.63 3.13
N ALA A 258 -12.44 4.48 3.97
CA ALA A 258 -12.58 3.94 5.33
C ALA A 258 -13.46 4.82 6.24
N ALA A 259 -13.36 6.13 6.11
CA ALA A 259 -14.20 7.08 6.87
C ALA A 259 -15.68 7.01 6.44
N LEU A 260 -15.96 6.83 5.14
CA LEU A 260 -17.33 6.81 4.59
C LEU A 260 -18.00 5.44 4.69
N LEU A 261 -17.25 4.36 4.49
CA LEU A 261 -17.78 2.98 4.42
C LEU A 261 -17.58 2.17 5.70
N GLY A 262 -16.68 2.62 6.58
CA GLY A 262 -16.11 1.83 7.67
C GLY A 262 -14.91 0.99 7.20
N SER A 263 -14.02 0.66 8.15
CA SER A 263 -12.74 -0.02 7.87
C SER A 263 -12.92 -1.41 7.23
N GLY A 264 -13.94 -2.17 7.64
CA GLY A 264 -14.21 -3.51 7.10
C GLY A 264 -14.57 -3.48 5.61
N ARG A 265 -15.45 -2.54 5.19
CA ARG A 265 -15.81 -2.40 3.77
C ARG A 265 -14.68 -1.80 2.94
N ALA A 266 -13.91 -0.87 3.49
CA ALA A 266 -12.76 -0.30 2.81
C ALA A 266 -11.67 -1.36 2.54
N ALA A 267 -11.46 -2.30 3.45
CA ALA A 267 -10.49 -3.38 3.30
C ALA A 267 -10.77 -4.28 2.07
N PHE A 268 -12.02 -4.36 1.61
CA PHE A 268 -12.39 -5.06 0.37
C PHE A 268 -11.59 -4.55 -0.84
N PHE A 269 -11.39 -3.23 -0.95
CA PHE A 269 -10.64 -2.65 -2.07
C PHE A 269 -9.15 -3.04 -2.02
N GLY A 270 -8.56 -3.13 -0.84
CA GLY A 270 -7.20 -3.65 -0.66
C GLY A 270 -7.08 -5.12 -1.09
N ALA A 271 -8.09 -5.94 -0.80
CA ALA A 271 -8.12 -7.35 -1.18
C ALA A 271 -8.23 -7.57 -2.71
N LEU A 272 -8.76 -6.59 -3.47
CA LEU A 272 -8.84 -6.67 -4.94
C LEU A 272 -7.50 -6.40 -5.63
N VAL A 273 -6.56 -5.71 -4.97
CA VAL A 273 -5.29 -5.27 -5.58
C VAL A 273 -4.49 -6.42 -6.20
N PRO A 274 -4.31 -7.60 -5.56
CA PRO A 274 -3.56 -8.71 -6.16
C PRO A 274 -4.13 -9.17 -7.51
N GLY A 275 -5.44 -9.36 -7.57
CA GLY A 275 -6.11 -9.78 -8.80
C GLY A 275 -6.05 -8.72 -9.89
N ALA A 276 -6.35 -7.47 -9.55
CA ALA A 276 -6.34 -6.35 -10.49
C ALA A 276 -4.91 -6.07 -11.03
N ALA A 277 -3.88 -6.14 -10.18
CA ALA A 277 -2.49 -5.99 -10.62
C ALA A 277 -2.07 -7.10 -11.58
N SER A 278 -2.42 -8.35 -11.29
CA SER A 278 -2.09 -9.49 -12.15
C SER A 278 -2.81 -9.44 -13.49
N LEU A 279 -4.08 -9.00 -13.52
CA LEU A 279 -4.81 -8.78 -14.78
C LEU A 279 -4.20 -7.63 -15.60
N LEU A 280 -3.81 -6.54 -14.96
CA LEU A 280 -3.17 -5.40 -15.60
C LEU A 280 -1.75 -5.74 -16.13
N ALA A 281 -1.07 -6.69 -15.51
CA ALA A 281 0.25 -7.16 -15.94
C ALA A 281 0.23 -7.82 -17.34
N ILE A 282 -0.88 -8.45 -17.72
CA ILE A 282 -1.00 -9.13 -19.02
C ILE A 282 -0.77 -8.15 -20.17
N PRO A 283 -1.57 -7.07 -20.34
CA PRO A 283 -1.39 -6.15 -21.46
C PRO A 283 -0.15 -5.25 -21.31
N VAL A 284 0.32 -4.95 -20.10
CA VAL A 284 1.41 -3.97 -19.86
C VAL A 284 2.78 -4.64 -19.86
N LEU A 285 2.89 -5.82 -19.28
CA LEU A 285 4.17 -6.52 -19.09
C LEU A 285 4.33 -7.76 -19.96
N GLY A 286 3.23 -8.25 -20.56
CA GLY A 286 3.19 -9.54 -21.23
C GLY A 286 3.31 -10.73 -20.26
N GLU A 287 3.13 -10.51 -18.95
CA GLU A 287 3.23 -11.56 -17.93
C GLU A 287 1.87 -12.20 -17.72
N VAL A 288 1.71 -13.44 -18.25
CA VAL A 288 0.51 -14.25 -18.04
C VAL A 288 0.74 -15.14 -16.83
N PRO A 289 -0.12 -15.06 -15.77
CA PRO A 289 0.03 -15.89 -14.60
C PRO A 289 -0.12 -17.39 -14.92
N THR A 290 0.70 -18.24 -14.32
CA THR A 290 0.56 -19.69 -14.40
C THR A 290 -0.69 -20.16 -13.65
N GLY A 291 -1.11 -21.42 -13.86
CA GLY A 291 -2.24 -21.99 -13.13
C GLY A 291 -2.06 -21.95 -11.60
N LEU A 292 -0.83 -22.21 -11.09
CA LEU A 292 -0.53 -22.12 -9.66
C LEU A 292 -0.57 -20.69 -9.15
N GLN A 293 -0.08 -19.73 -9.93
CA GLN A 293 -0.18 -18.32 -9.58
C GLN A 293 -1.63 -17.83 -9.52
N VAL A 294 -2.48 -18.27 -10.46
CA VAL A 294 -3.92 -17.96 -10.44
C VAL A 294 -4.57 -18.55 -9.19
N LEU A 295 -4.29 -19.81 -8.84
CA LEU A 295 -4.77 -20.42 -7.59
C LEU A 295 -4.28 -19.65 -6.36
N GLY A 296 -3.03 -19.21 -6.37
CA GLY A 296 -2.44 -18.38 -5.33
C GLY A 296 -3.18 -17.05 -5.16
N ILE A 297 -3.42 -16.34 -6.27
CA ILE A 297 -4.16 -15.06 -6.29
C ILE A 297 -5.58 -15.25 -5.75
N VAL A 298 -6.32 -16.23 -6.26
CA VAL A 298 -7.70 -16.52 -5.84
C VAL A 298 -7.75 -16.85 -4.34
N SER A 299 -6.82 -17.69 -3.87
CA SER A 299 -6.75 -18.08 -2.46
C SER A 299 -6.47 -16.88 -1.55
N VAL A 300 -5.51 -16.01 -1.91
CA VAL A 300 -5.19 -14.81 -1.10
C VAL A 300 -6.35 -13.83 -1.12
N VAL A 301 -6.95 -13.56 -2.27
CA VAL A 301 -8.11 -12.66 -2.37
C VAL A 301 -9.27 -13.20 -1.52
N ALA A 302 -9.60 -14.47 -1.65
CA ALA A 302 -10.64 -15.11 -0.84
C ALA A 302 -10.31 -15.03 0.66
N GLY A 303 -9.08 -15.32 1.04
CA GLY A 303 -8.61 -15.26 2.42
C GLY A 303 -8.71 -13.86 3.03
N LEU A 304 -8.31 -12.83 2.29
CA LEU A 304 -8.44 -11.43 2.71
C LEU A 304 -9.91 -11.03 2.87
N LEU A 305 -10.77 -11.41 1.92
CA LEU A 305 -12.21 -11.14 1.98
C LEU A 305 -12.89 -11.80 3.18
N VAL A 306 -12.55 -13.06 3.46
CA VAL A 306 -13.06 -13.79 4.64
C VAL A 306 -12.57 -13.14 5.93
N ALA A 307 -11.28 -12.84 6.03
CA ALA A 307 -10.69 -12.26 7.24
C ALA A 307 -11.25 -10.87 7.57
N PHE A 308 -11.59 -10.08 6.55
CA PHE A 308 -12.21 -8.75 6.76
C PHE A 308 -13.73 -8.80 6.96
N GLY A 309 -14.32 -9.99 7.08
CA GLY A 309 -15.75 -10.15 7.34
C GLY A 309 -16.65 -9.78 6.16
N ALA A 310 -16.11 -9.75 4.93
CA ALA A 310 -16.90 -9.43 3.74
C ALA A 310 -18.04 -10.43 3.54
N VAL A 311 -17.84 -11.70 3.86
CA VAL A 311 -18.85 -12.76 3.79
C VAL A 311 -20.01 -12.47 4.75
N ARG A 312 -19.74 -12.05 5.97
CA ARG A 312 -20.76 -11.69 6.95
C ARG A 312 -21.61 -10.51 6.48
N LEU A 313 -20.99 -9.48 5.92
CA LEU A 313 -21.68 -8.30 5.38
C LEU A 313 -22.62 -8.64 4.20
N LEU A 314 -22.29 -9.68 3.43
CA LEU A 314 -23.13 -10.18 2.33
C LEU A 314 -24.32 -11.00 2.84
N LEU A 315 -24.12 -11.78 3.92
CA LEU A 315 -25.18 -12.60 4.52
C LEU A 315 -26.20 -11.76 5.31
N GLU A 316 -25.75 -10.75 6.05
CA GLU A 316 -26.62 -9.83 6.80
C GLU A 316 -27.55 -8.98 5.91
N ARG A 317 -27.29 -8.87 4.62
CA ARG A 317 -28.20 -8.19 3.65
C ARG A 317 -29.30 -9.09 3.08
N ARG A 318 -29.25 -10.39 3.34
CA ARG A 318 -30.24 -11.37 2.80
C ARG A 318 -31.30 -11.81 3.85
N GLY A 319 -31.17 -11.39 5.08
CA GLY A 319 -32.15 -11.54 6.15
C GLY A 319 -32.78 -10.20 6.51
#